data_4eb2440eabf4df36952059372081b1eb
#
_entry.id   4eb2440eabf4df36952059372081b1eb
#
_cell.length_a   1.000
_cell.length_b   1.000
_cell.length_c   1.000
_cell.angle_alpha   90.00
_cell.angle_beta   90.00
_cell.angle_gamma   90.00
#
_symmetry.space_group_name_H-M   'P 1'
#
loop_
_entity.id
_entity.type
_entity.pdbx_description
1 polymer ?
#
loop_
_entity_poly.entity_id
_entity_poly.type
_entity_poly.pdbx_seq_one_letter_code
_entity_poly.pdbx_strand_id
1 'polypeptide(L)'
;MCWAELTTTDPVTATGFYVEMFGWRPEVVKMGDIDYTLLHNDDRMIAGLMRQPPPMVEAKAPSFWTVYFEVADCDATAKRAKQLGGDVVMPPTDIPGAARFAVLKDPEGAAFAVIKNAPQQ
;
A
#
# COMPACT_ATOMS: atom_id res chain seq x y z
N MET A 1 8.77 9.83 0.73
CA MET A 1 7.51 9.11 0.49
C MET A 1 7.53 8.54 -0.90
N CYS A 2 7.06 7.36 -1.07
CA CYS A 2 7.17 6.66 -2.34
C CYS A 2 5.81 6.35 -2.96
N TRP A 3 4.85 5.97 -2.12
CA TRP A 3 3.56 5.47 -2.61
C TRP A 3 2.49 5.63 -1.54
N ALA A 4 1.27 5.86 -1.96
CA ALA A 4 0.10 5.82 -1.08
C ALA A 4 -0.87 4.78 -1.64
N GLU A 5 -1.48 4.00 -0.78
CA GLU A 5 -2.40 2.95 -1.21
C GLU A 5 -3.67 2.97 -0.37
N LEU A 6 -4.80 3.02 -1.04
CA LEU A 6 -6.10 2.91 -0.38
C LEU A 6 -6.56 1.45 -0.40
N THR A 7 -6.83 0.92 0.78
CA THR A 7 -7.44 -0.40 0.93
C THR A 7 -8.90 -0.14 1.33
N THR A 8 -9.83 -0.47 0.45
CA THR A 8 -11.22 -0.01 0.60
C THR A 8 -12.21 -1.15 0.58
N THR A 9 -13.36 -0.92 1.22
CA THR A 9 -14.48 -1.87 1.21
C THR A 9 -15.22 -1.85 -0.12
N ASP A 10 -15.10 -0.75 -0.90
CA ASP A 10 -15.82 -0.60 -2.17
C ASP A 10 -14.97 0.16 -3.18
N PRO A 11 -14.16 -0.55 -3.98
CA PRO A 11 -13.27 0.09 -4.97
C PRO A 11 -14.00 0.95 -5.99
N VAL A 12 -15.20 0.56 -6.42
CA VAL A 12 -15.93 1.32 -7.44
C VAL A 12 -16.35 2.68 -6.90
N THR A 13 -16.96 2.69 -5.73
CA THR A 13 -17.41 3.93 -5.08
C THR A 13 -16.22 4.82 -4.73
N ALA A 14 -15.16 4.22 -4.16
CA ALA A 14 -13.97 4.99 -3.79
C ALA A 14 -13.30 5.61 -5.01
N THR A 15 -13.12 4.85 -6.09
CA THR A 15 -12.53 5.36 -7.32
C THR A 15 -13.33 6.53 -7.85
N GLY A 16 -14.66 6.40 -7.90
CA GLY A 16 -15.53 7.50 -8.37
C GLY A 16 -15.36 8.76 -7.55
N PHE A 17 -15.28 8.62 -6.23
CA PHE A 17 -15.10 9.76 -5.33
C PHE A 17 -13.80 10.52 -5.64
N TYR A 18 -12.67 9.79 -5.72
CA TYR A 18 -11.37 10.44 -5.91
C TYR A 18 -11.20 11.02 -7.32
N VAL A 19 -11.77 10.35 -8.33
CA VAL A 19 -11.77 10.88 -9.70
C VAL A 19 -12.54 12.20 -9.75
N GLU A 20 -13.72 12.26 -9.15
CA GLU A 20 -14.52 13.49 -9.10
C GLU A 20 -13.84 14.57 -8.28
N MET A 21 -13.25 14.21 -7.15
CA MET A 21 -12.66 15.19 -6.24
C MET A 21 -11.41 15.84 -6.81
N PHE A 22 -10.53 15.06 -7.42
CA PHE A 22 -9.19 15.51 -7.81
C PHE A 22 -8.93 15.48 -9.31
N GLY A 23 -9.83 14.91 -10.10
CA GLY A 23 -9.60 14.78 -11.53
C GLY A 23 -8.55 13.72 -11.88
N TRP A 24 -8.31 12.78 -10.97
CA TRP A 24 -7.34 11.71 -11.24
C TRP A 24 -7.88 10.73 -12.27
N ARG A 25 -6.97 10.08 -13.01
CA ARG A 25 -7.32 9.10 -14.04
C ARG A 25 -7.08 7.69 -13.52
N PRO A 26 -8.12 6.84 -13.45
CA PRO A 26 -7.94 5.47 -12.97
C PRO A 26 -7.50 4.53 -14.10
N GLU A 27 -6.68 3.56 -13.74
CA GLU A 27 -6.26 2.50 -14.64
C GLU A 27 -6.27 1.19 -13.86
N VAL A 28 -7.14 0.25 -14.26
CA VAL A 28 -7.22 -1.05 -13.58
C VAL A 28 -6.22 -2.02 -14.19
N VAL A 29 -5.39 -2.61 -13.35
CA VAL A 29 -4.43 -3.63 -13.77
C VAL A 29 -4.63 -4.88 -12.92
N LYS A 30 -4.27 -6.03 -13.47
CA LYS A 30 -4.33 -7.29 -12.75
C LYS A 30 -3.03 -7.50 -11.98
N MET A 31 -3.15 -7.80 -10.69
CA MET A 31 -2.03 -8.23 -9.87
C MET A 31 -2.39 -9.61 -9.30
N GLY A 32 -2.02 -10.67 -10.04
CA GLY A 32 -2.51 -12.00 -9.73
C GLY A 32 -4.01 -12.06 -9.98
N ASP A 33 -4.76 -12.46 -8.96
CA ASP A 33 -6.23 -12.52 -9.03
C ASP A 33 -6.91 -11.24 -8.56
N ILE A 34 -6.13 -10.21 -8.25
CA ILE A 34 -6.64 -8.97 -7.68
C ILE A 34 -6.69 -7.88 -8.74
N ASP A 35 -7.80 -7.16 -8.78
CA ASP A 35 -7.90 -5.93 -9.57
C ASP A 35 -7.29 -4.80 -8.73
N TYR A 36 -6.25 -4.18 -9.26
CA TYR A 36 -5.56 -3.07 -8.61
C TYR A 36 -5.75 -1.83 -9.47
N THR A 37 -6.22 -0.76 -8.86
CA THR A 37 -6.45 0.49 -9.59
C THR A 37 -5.28 1.43 -9.35
N LEU A 38 -4.62 1.82 -10.44
CA LEU A 38 -3.59 2.86 -10.40
C LEU A 38 -4.27 4.20 -10.61
N LEU A 39 -3.92 5.18 -9.78
CA LEU A 39 -4.47 6.53 -9.88
C LEU A 39 -3.38 7.46 -10.42
N HIS A 40 -3.70 8.14 -11.51
CA HIS A 40 -2.76 9.02 -12.20
C HIS A 40 -3.22 10.48 -12.07
N ASN A 41 -2.27 11.37 -11.84
CA ASN A 41 -2.47 12.81 -11.90
C ASN A 41 -1.63 13.33 -13.06
N ASP A 42 -2.26 13.59 -14.19
CA ASP A 42 -1.58 13.87 -15.45
C ASP A 42 -0.67 12.67 -15.80
N ASP A 43 0.63 12.89 -16.01
CA ASP A 43 1.56 11.82 -16.36
C ASP A 43 2.16 11.11 -15.15
N ARG A 44 1.73 11.48 -13.95
CA ARG A 44 2.32 10.91 -12.73
C ARG A 44 1.38 9.89 -12.11
N MET A 45 1.92 8.71 -11.84
CA MET A 45 1.24 7.69 -11.08
C MET A 45 1.42 8.01 -9.60
N ILE A 46 0.33 8.30 -8.89
CA ILE A 46 0.42 8.86 -7.55
C ILE A 46 -0.02 7.92 -6.44
N ALA A 47 -0.90 6.98 -6.73
CA ALA A 47 -1.45 6.11 -5.69
C ALA A 47 -2.04 4.85 -6.29
N GLY A 48 -2.30 3.88 -5.42
CA GLY A 48 -3.00 2.66 -5.77
C GLY A 48 -4.25 2.51 -4.92
N LEU A 49 -5.16 1.65 -5.39
CA LEU A 49 -6.42 1.42 -4.72
C LEU A 49 -6.83 -0.03 -4.94
N MET A 50 -7.21 -0.72 -3.85
CA MET A 50 -7.61 -2.12 -3.94
C MET A 50 -8.70 -2.44 -2.93
N ARG A 51 -9.43 -3.52 -3.21
CA ARG A 51 -10.41 -4.05 -2.26
C ARG A 51 -9.69 -4.69 -1.08
N GLN A 52 -10.28 -4.54 0.09
CA GLN A 52 -9.78 -5.22 1.30
C GLN A 52 -9.74 -6.73 1.07
N PRO A 53 -8.67 -7.41 1.49
CA PRO A 53 -8.64 -8.88 1.49
C PRO A 53 -9.69 -9.44 2.46
N PRO A 54 -10.14 -10.71 2.23
CA PRO A 54 -11.21 -11.31 3.04
C PRO A 54 -11.04 -11.22 4.55
N PRO A 55 -9.85 -11.43 5.14
CA PRO A 55 -9.72 -11.30 6.60
C PRO A 55 -10.09 -9.92 7.14
N MET A 56 -9.80 -8.85 6.38
CA MET A 56 -10.19 -7.50 6.78
C MET A 56 -11.69 -7.29 6.67
N VAL A 57 -12.32 -7.85 5.63
CA VAL A 57 -13.77 -7.77 5.45
C VAL A 57 -14.47 -8.48 6.62
N GLU A 58 -14.00 -9.66 6.98
CA GLU A 58 -14.56 -10.43 8.09
C GLU A 58 -14.41 -9.70 9.42
N ALA A 59 -13.29 -9.00 9.61
CA ALA A 59 -13.02 -8.21 10.80
C ALA A 59 -13.76 -6.88 10.79
N LYS A 60 -14.49 -6.56 9.72
CA LYS A 60 -15.20 -5.29 9.53
C LYS A 60 -14.28 -4.08 9.67
N ALA A 61 -13.06 -4.22 9.15
CA ALA A 61 -12.09 -3.14 9.18
C ALA A 61 -12.56 -1.98 8.30
N PRO A 62 -12.34 -0.73 8.75
CA PRO A 62 -12.69 0.42 7.90
C PRO A 62 -11.73 0.52 6.71
N SER A 63 -12.14 1.28 5.70
CA SER A 63 -11.22 1.64 4.61
C SER A 63 -10.13 2.53 5.17
N PHE A 64 -8.91 2.40 4.64
CA PHE A 64 -7.78 3.18 5.16
C PHE A 64 -6.72 3.40 4.09
N TRP A 65 -5.96 4.48 4.27
CA TRP A 65 -4.80 4.79 3.45
C TRP A 65 -3.54 4.28 4.13
N THR A 66 -2.60 3.74 3.34
CA THR A 66 -1.27 3.35 3.81
C THR A 66 -0.23 4.15 3.04
N VAL A 67 0.69 4.77 3.76
CA VAL A 67 1.83 5.46 3.17
C VAL A 67 3.00 4.49 3.11
N TYR A 68 3.64 4.39 1.96
CA TYR A 68 4.82 3.55 1.74
C TYR A 68 6.05 4.43 1.62
N PHE A 69 7.08 4.09 2.39
CA PHE A 69 8.38 4.75 2.31
C PHE A 69 9.38 3.80 1.65
N GLU A 70 10.10 4.29 0.67
CA GLU A 70 11.10 3.48 -0.01
C GLU A 70 12.34 3.32 0.87
N VAL A 71 12.86 2.10 0.96
CA VAL A 71 14.03 1.77 1.77
C VAL A 71 15.01 0.93 0.97
N ALA A 72 16.27 0.92 1.40
CA ALA A 72 17.32 0.15 0.72
C ALA A 72 17.24 -1.34 1.06
N ASP A 73 16.76 -1.69 2.25
CA ASP A 73 16.70 -3.07 2.73
C ASP A 73 15.47 -3.23 3.62
N CYS A 74 14.45 -3.88 3.10
CA CYS A 74 13.18 -4.05 3.79
C CYS A 74 13.32 -4.87 5.08
N ASP A 75 14.10 -5.96 5.04
CA ASP A 75 14.28 -6.83 6.20
C ASP A 75 15.03 -6.11 7.32
N ALA A 76 16.09 -5.38 6.98
CA ALA A 76 16.86 -4.62 7.95
C ALA A 76 16.01 -3.51 8.57
N THR A 77 15.17 -2.86 7.78
CA THR A 77 14.28 -1.80 8.25
C THR A 77 13.24 -2.35 9.23
N ALA A 78 12.64 -3.50 8.93
CA ALA A 78 11.68 -4.13 9.83
C ALA A 78 12.33 -4.50 11.17
N LYS A 79 13.54 -5.05 11.12
CA LYS A 79 14.29 -5.39 12.32
C LYS A 79 14.60 -4.15 13.15
N ARG A 80 15.01 -3.07 12.47
CA ARG A 80 15.33 -1.80 13.11
C ARG A 80 14.10 -1.20 13.79
N ALA A 81 12.93 -1.32 13.17
CA ALA A 81 11.70 -0.81 13.74
C ALA A 81 11.44 -1.43 15.13
N LYS A 82 11.61 -2.74 15.25
CA LYS A 82 11.46 -3.42 16.53
C LYS A 82 12.46 -2.92 17.57
N GLN A 83 13.70 -2.71 17.17
CA GLN A 83 14.75 -2.20 18.06
C GLN A 83 14.42 -0.81 18.58
N LEU A 84 13.69 -0.02 17.81
CA LEU A 84 13.33 1.35 18.15
C LEU A 84 11.99 1.47 18.89
N GLY A 85 11.40 0.35 19.27
CA GLY A 85 10.15 0.35 20.03
C GLY A 85 8.88 0.27 19.19
N GLY A 86 9.01 0.11 17.88
CA GLY A 86 7.89 -0.11 17.00
C GLY A 86 7.51 -1.57 16.94
N ASP A 87 6.62 -1.89 16.01
CA ASP A 87 6.13 -3.25 15.85
C ASP A 87 6.05 -3.64 14.38
N VAL A 88 6.02 -4.94 14.10
CA VAL A 88 5.86 -5.46 12.74
C VAL A 88 4.45 -6.04 12.65
N VAL A 89 3.62 -5.42 11.80
CA VAL A 89 2.25 -5.88 11.56
C VAL A 89 2.25 -6.99 10.53
N MET A 90 3.01 -6.80 9.45
CA MET A 90 3.19 -7.79 8.40
C MET A 90 4.67 -7.88 8.08
N PRO A 91 5.28 -9.07 8.24
CA PRO A 91 6.72 -9.21 8.02
C PRO A 91 7.09 -9.00 6.55
N PRO A 92 8.39 -8.80 6.25
CA PRO A 92 8.83 -8.61 4.87
C PRO A 92 8.30 -9.71 3.96
N THR A 93 7.65 -9.30 2.88
CA THR A 93 6.93 -10.17 1.96
C THR A 93 7.22 -9.73 0.54
N ASP A 94 7.45 -10.70 -0.35
CA ASP A 94 7.71 -10.41 -1.75
C ASP A 94 6.43 -10.20 -2.53
N ILE A 95 6.44 -9.19 -3.40
CA ILE A 95 5.51 -9.06 -4.50
C ILE A 95 6.29 -9.53 -5.72
N PRO A 96 6.01 -10.73 -6.25
CA PRO A 96 6.86 -11.32 -7.30
C PRO A 96 7.08 -10.38 -8.49
N GLY A 97 8.35 -10.18 -8.84
CA GLY A 97 8.75 -9.33 -9.96
C GLY A 97 8.60 -7.84 -9.75
N ALA A 98 8.13 -7.40 -8.59
CA ALA A 98 7.83 -5.98 -8.36
C ALA A 98 8.55 -5.37 -7.17
N ALA A 99 8.46 -6.00 -5.99
CA ALA A 99 8.95 -5.34 -4.77
C ALA A 99 9.00 -6.32 -3.59
N ARG A 100 9.58 -5.83 -2.48
CA ARG A 100 9.47 -6.48 -1.18
C ARG A 100 9.02 -5.42 -0.18
N PHE A 101 8.03 -5.73 0.64
CA PHE A 101 7.44 -4.74 1.53
C PHE A 101 7.16 -5.33 2.91
N ALA A 102 6.97 -4.45 3.88
CA ALA A 102 6.54 -4.81 5.23
C ALA A 102 5.59 -3.73 5.75
N VAL A 103 4.68 -4.12 6.63
CA VAL A 103 3.78 -3.18 7.30
C VAL A 103 4.23 -3.09 8.76
N LEU A 104 4.47 -1.88 9.21
CA LEU A 104 5.05 -1.60 10.53
C LEU A 104 4.15 -0.64 11.30
N LYS A 105 4.40 -0.54 12.60
CA LYS A 105 3.79 0.49 13.45
C LYS A 105 4.89 1.22 14.19
N ASP A 106 4.71 2.53 14.34
CA ASP A 106 5.61 3.32 15.17
C ASP A 106 5.28 3.09 16.65
N PRO A 107 6.09 3.61 17.59
CA PRO A 107 5.85 3.39 19.03
C PRO A 107 4.50 3.90 19.53
N GLU A 108 3.88 4.82 18.81
CA GLU A 108 2.56 5.37 19.18
C GLU A 108 1.41 4.64 18.47
N GLY A 109 1.72 3.59 17.70
CA GLY A 109 0.70 2.77 17.06
C GLY A 109 0.28 3.18 15.67
N ALA A 110 0.94 4.17 15.06
CA ALA A 110 0.62 4.57 13.70
C ALA A 110 1.19 3.56 12.70
N ALA A 111 0.33 3.08 11.80
CA ALA A 111 0.73 2.12 10.79
C ALA A 111 1.29 2.81 9.56
N PHE A 112 2.33 2.22 8.98
CA PHE A 112 2.91 2.64 7.71
C PHE A 112 3.58 1.43 7.07
N ALA A 113 3.99 1.57 5.82
CA ALA A 113 4.68 0.49 5.14
C ALA A 113 6.04 0.96 4.63
N VAL A 114 6.95 0.02 4.48
CA VAL A 114 8.24 0.24 3.83
C VAL A 114 8.33 -0.69 2.63
N ILE A 115 9.01 -0.23 1.58
CA ILE A 115 9.07 -0.98 0.33
C ILE A 115 10.44 -0.82 -0.31
N LYS A 116 10.94 -1.93 -0.85
CA LYS A 116 12.09 -1.91 -1.73
C LYS A 116 11.63 -2.43 -3.09
N ASN A 117 11.66 -1.56 -4.08
CA ASN A 117 11.23 -1.92 -5.43
C ASN A 117 12.29 -2.80 -6.11
N ALA A 118 11.83 -3.69 -6.99
CA ALA A 118 12.73 -4.51 -7.76
C ALA A 118 13.58 -3.62 -8.66
N PRO A 119 14.84 -4.03 -8.94
CA PRO A 119 15.68 -3.26 -9.85
C PRO A 119 15.02 -3.12 -11.21
N GLN A 120 15.16 -1.93 -11.79
CA GLN A 120 14.71 -1.67 -13.15
C GLN A 120 15.68 -2.33 -14.13
N GLN A 121 15.14 -3.00 -15.11
CA GLN A 121 15.94 -3.70 -16.13
C GLN A 121 15.94 -2.88 -17.42
#